data_efae24046c6b5d9b450737dcd0edfb6b
#
_entry.id   efae24046c6b5d9b450737dcd0edfb6b
#
_cell.length_a   1.000
_cell.length_b   1.000
_cell.length_c   1.000
_cell.angle_alpha   90.00
_cell.angle_beta   90.00
_cell.angle_gamma   90.00
#
_symmetry.space_group_name_H-M   'P 1'
#
loop_
_entity.id
_entity.type
_entity.pdbx_description
1 polymer ?
#
loop_
_entity_poly.entity_id
_entity_poly.type
_entity_poly.pdbx_seq_one_letter_code
_entity_poly.pdbx_strand_id
1 'polypeptide(L)'
;MESISILLLLISYWIADALSSNHIRQVGIQDLREKVKMSFRHSRIQLPILLLGTLESGWLFIIRHFDHSFLEISPLWFELLSSVLILFIAAPPILIHIWGAKSLESSEVKTLIIEELKQNKVPVRSIRLWPEEVLPHATAGVIGIIPGFRYLMISRKLMEFLNKDELKSVVAHEAGH
;
A
#
# COMPACT_ATOMS: atom_id res chain seq x y z
N MET A 1 -8.97 23.44 9.45
CA MET A 1 -9.48 22.84 10.69
C MET A 1 -9.78 21.35 10.56
N GLU A 2 -10.29 20.85 9.45
CA GLU A 2 -10.64 19.44 9.24
C GLU A 2 -9.45 18.47 9.37
N SER A 3 -8.28 18.83 8.83
CA SER A 3 -7.08 17.98 8.89
C SER A 3 -6.57 17.73 10.31
N ILE A 4 -6.70 18.71 11.21
CA ILE A 4 -6.32 18.56 12.62
C ILE A 4 -7.27 17.60 13.33
N SER A 5 -8.56 17.66 13.00
CA SER A 5 -9.58 16.79 13.55
C SER A 5 -9.36 15.32 13.17
N ILE A 6 -8.97 15.07 11.91
CA ILE A 6 -8.65 13.71 11.43
C ILE A 6 -7.41 13.17 12.14
N LEU A 7 -6.37 13.97 12.32
CA LEU A 7 -5.15 13.56 13.03
C LEU A 7 -5.46 13.21 14.50
N LEU A 8 -6.26 14.02 15.17
CA LEU A 8 -6.69 13.77 16.56
C LEU A 8 -7.53 12.48 16.66
N LEU A 9 -8.42 12.24 15.71
CA LEU A 9 -9.20 11.00 15.65
C LEU A 9 -8.30 9.77 15.45
N LEU A 10 -7.29 9.85 14.60
CA LEU A 10 -6.33 8.77 14.39
C LEU A 10 -5.51 8.48 15.65
N ILE A 11 -5.02 9.51 16.32
CA ILE A 11 -4.26 9.37 17.57
C ILE A 11 -5.15 8.74 18.65
N SER A 12 -6.39 9.21 18.81
CA SER A 12 -7.34 8.67 19.78
C SER A 12 -7.70 7.22 19.47
N TYR A 13 -7.87 6.87 18.19
CA TYR A 13 -8.08 5.49 17.77
C TYR A 13 -6.90 4.58 18.15
N TRP A 14 -5.66 4.98 17.88
CA TRP A 14 -4.49 4.17 18.25
C TRP A 14 -4.33 3.99 19.74
N ILE A 15 -4.64 5.02 20.53
CA ILE A 15 -4.63 4.93 22.00
C ILE A 15 -5.72 3.94 22.45
N ALA A 16 -6.93 4.07 21.94
CA ALA A 16 -8.04 3.18 22.27
C ALA A 16 -7.77 1.73 21.88
N ASP A 17 -7.23 1.50 20.68
CA ASP A 17 -6.82 0.18 20.19
C ASP A 17 -5.69 -0.41 21.05
N ALA A 18 -4.69 0.38 21.42
CA ALA A 18 -3.60 -0.04 22.29
C ALA A 18 -4.08 -0.45 23.70
N LEU A 19 -5.17 0.16 24.18
CA LEU A 19 -5.75 -0.16 25.49
C LEU A 19 -6.69 -1.36 25.44
N SER A 20 -7.43 -1.54 24.34
CA SER A 20 -8.49 -2.55 24.20
C SER A 20 -8.07 -3.82 23.48
N SER A 21 -7.03 -3.78 22.68
CA SER A 21 -6.63 -4.90 21.81
C SER A 21 -6.19 -6.12 22.61
N ASN A 22 -6.92 -7.23 22.42
CA ASN A 22 -6.58 -8.52 23.02
C ASN A 22 -5.21 -9.03 22.53
N HIS A 23 -4.84 -8.71 21.30
CA HIS A 23 -3.54 -9.09 20.73
C HIS A 23 -2.38 -8.46 21.51
N ILE A 24 -2.50 -7.17 21.86
CA ILE A 24 -1.49 -6.44 22.64
C ILE A 24 -1.45 -6.96 24.08
N ARG A 25 -2.60 -7.36 24.65
CA ARG A 25 -2.66 -7.97 25.99
C ARG A 25 -1.97 -9.32 26.04
N GLN A 26 -2.13 -10.15 25.01
CA GLN A 26 -1.50 -11.49 24.93
C GLN A 26 0.03 -11.42 24.84
N VAL A 27 0.60 -10.35 24.29
CA VAL A 27 2.06 -10.16 24.19
C VAL A 27 2.68 -9.69 25.53
N GLY A 28 1.86 -9.39 26.56
CA GLY A 28 2.35 -9.03 27.89
C GLY A 28 3.02 -7.66 27.98
N ILE A 29 2.83 -6.79 26.99
CA ILE A 29 3.41 -5.45 26.97
C ILE A 29 2.72 -4.60 28.02
N GLN A 30 3.46 -4.11 29.02
CA GLN A 30 2.94 -3.26 30.09
C GLN A 30 3.08 -1.77 29.80
N ASP A 31 4.06 -1.37 29.01
CA ASP A 31 4.31 0.03 28.67
C ASP A 31 3.32 0.55 27.61
N LEU A 32 2.61 1.63 27.93
CA LEU A 32 1.66 2.28 27.02
C LEU A 32 2.32 2.74 25.71
N ARG A 33 3.57 3.23 25.79
CA ARG A 33 4.30 3.69 24.61
C ARG A 33 4.55 2.56 23.60
N GLU A 34 4.95 1.40 24.09
CA GLU A 34 5.17 0.23 23.23
C GLU A 34 3.83 -0.32 22.71
N LYS A 35 2.75 -0.26 23.49
CA LYS A 35 1.40 -0.63 23.04
C LYS A 35 0.93 0.26 21.89
N VAL A 36 1.06 1.56 22.02
CA VAL A 36 0.69 2.52 20.94
C VAL A 36 1.55 2.30 19.70
N LYS A 37 2.84 2.07 19.85
CA LYS A 37 3.75 1.77 18.74
C LYS A 37 3.38 0.47 18.02
N MET A 38 2.92 -0.54 18.75
CA MET A 38 2.46 -1.81 18.18
C MET A 38 1.13 -1.65 17.45
N SER A 39 0.17 -0.92 18.04
CA SER A 39 -1.08 -0.55 17.40
C SER A 39 -0.84 0.24 16.11
N PHE A 40 0.04 1.24 16.13
CA PHE A 40 0.44 1.98 14.94
C PHE A 40 1.03 1.08 13.83
N ARG A 41 1.88 0.11 14.19
CA ARG A 41 2.41 -0.86 13.23
C ARG A 41 1.32 -1.72 12.61
N HIS A 42 0.37 -2.18 13.42
CA HIS A 42 -0.75 -3.00 12.95
C HIS A 42 -1.71 -2.21 12.05
N SER A 43 -1.92 -0.93 12.38
CA SER A 43 -2.77 -0.01 11.60
C SER A 43 -2.16 0.41 10.25
N ARG A 44 -0.91 0.05 9.95
CA ARG A 44 -0.26 0.40 8.66
C ARG A 44 -1.03 -0.07 7.43
N ILE A 45 -1.86 -1.11 7.55
CA ILE A 45 -2.74 -1.55 6.45
C ILE A 45 -3.84 -0.52 6.20
N GLN A 46 -4.38 0.09 7.25
CA GLN A 46 -5.50 1.03 7.18
C GLN A 46 -5.07 2.47 6.86
N LEU A 47 -3.87 2.87 7.31
CA LEU A 47 -3.30 4.19 7.07
C LEU A 47 -3.35 4.66 5.61
N PRO A 48 -3.04 3.82 4.62
CA PRO A 48 -3.08 4.21 3.23
C PRO A 48 -4.46 4.68 2.75
N ILE A 49 -5.52 4.02 3.20
CA ILE A 49 -6.90 4.39 2.83
C ILE A 49 -7.22 5.80 3.32
N LEU A 50 -6.85 6.10 4.57
CA LEU A 50 -7.05 7.42 5.17
C LEU A 50 -6.16 8.49 4.51
N LEU A 51 -4.91 8.14 4.19
CA LEU A 51 -4.00 9.06 3.52
C LEU A 51 -4.46 9.36 2.09
N LEU A 52 -4.91 8.37 1.35
CA LEU A 52 -5.45 8.56 0.00
C LEU A 52 -6.68 9.48 0.04
N GLY A 53 -7.61 9.26 0.98
CA GLY A 53 -8.76 10.15 1.15
C GLY A 53 -8.36 11.59 1.52
N THR A 54 -7.34 11.78 2.36
CA THR A 54 -6.85 13.13 2.70
C THR A 54 -6.12 13.81 1.54
N LEU A 55 -5.33 13.05 0.76
CA LEU A 55 -4.66 13.56 -0.43
C LEU A 55 -5.67 13.97 -1.51
N GLU A 56 -6.69 13.15 -1.73
CA GLU A 56 -7.76 13.46 -2.67
C GLU A 56 -8.54 14.70 -2.23
N SER A 57 -8.93 14.79 -0.96
CA SER A 57 -9.61 15.97 -0.41
C SER A 57 -8.77 17.24 -0.52
N GLY A 58 -7.47 17.13 -0.24
CA GLY A 58 -6.53 18.25 -0.40
C GLY A 58 -6.37 18.67 -1.86
N TRP A 59 -6.32 17.71 -2.76
CA TRP A 59 -6.26 17.97 -4.20
C TRP A 59 -7.53 18.67 -4.72
N LEU A 60 -8.71 18.16 -4.36
CA LEU A 60 -9.98 18.79 -4.71
C LEU A 60 -10.09 20.21 -4.15
N PHE A 61 -9.61 20.46 -2.93
CA PHE A 61 -9.53 21.79 -2.36
C PHE A 61 -8.64 22.71 -3.19
N ILE A 62 -7.46 22.27 -3.60
CA ILE A 62 -6.54 23.02 -4.46
C ILE A 62 -7.21 23.33 -5.79
N ILE A 63 -7.77 22.36 -6.48
CA ILE A 63 -8.42 22.53 -7.77
C ILE A 63 -9.55 23.56 -7.68
N ARG A 64 -10.39 23.49 -6.68
CA ARG A 64 -11.52 24.42 -6.52
C ARG A 64 -11.13 25.87 -6.27
N HIS A 65 -9.89 26.09 -5.82
CA HIS A 65 -9.36 27.43 -5.58
C HIS A 65 -8.55 27.99 -6.77
N PHE A 66 -8.25 27.17 -7.78
CA PHE A 66 -7.61 27.60 -9.01
C PHE A 66 -8.67 28.04 -10.04
N ASP A 67 -8.41 29.15 -10.73
CA ASP A 67 -9.24 29.56 -11.86
C ASP A 67 -8.93 28.68 -13.08
N HIS A 68 -9.91 27.88 -13.47
CA HIS A 68 -9.81 26.94 -14.61
C HIS A 68 -10.41 27.49 -15.90
N SER A 69 -10.69 28.78 -15.97
CA SER A 69 -11.31 29.42 -17.14
C SER A 69 -10.49 29.25 -18.44
N PHE A 70 -9.19 28.93 -18.31
CA PHE A 70 -8.29 28.69 -19.45
C PHE A 70 -8.37 27.24 -20.00
N LEU A 71 -9.00 26.31 -19.30
CA LEU A 71 -9.00 24.88 -19.69
C LEU A 71 -10.33 24.51 -20.33
N GLU A 72 -11.09 25.19 -20.98
CA GLU A 72 -12.36 24.85 -21.69
C GLU A 72 -13.01 23.49 -21.29
N ILE A 73 -12.55 22.88 -20.20
CA ILE A 73 -13.00 21.58 -19.67
C ILE A 73 -13.94 21.84 -18.50
N SER A 74 -15.06 21.13 -18.47
CA SER A 74 -15.95 21.16 -17.31
C SER A 74 -15.17 20.87 -16.01
N PRO A 75 -15.31 21.70 -14.98
CA PRO A 75 -14.64 21.49 -13.69
C PRO A 75 -14.84 20.08 -13.13
N LEU A 76 -16.01 19.51 -13.31
CA LEU A 76 -16.34 18.14 -12.86
C LEU A 76 -15.47 17.08 -13.56
N TRP A 77 -15.28 17.17 -14.87
CA TRP A 77 -14.43 16.22 -15.60
C TRP A 77 -12.96 16.37 -15.24
N PHE A 78 -12.51 17.58 -15.00
CA PHE A 78 -11.15 17.84 -14.56
C PHE A 78 -10.90 17.28 -13.15
N GLU A 79 -11.83 17.48 -12.21
CA GLU A 79 -11.79 16.90 -10.87
C GLU A 79 -11.72 15.37 -10.96
N LEU A 80 -12.62 14.75 -11.73
CA LEU A 80 -12.67 13.30 -11.87
C LEU A 80 -11.39 12.72 -12.47
N LEU A 81 -10.92 13.25 -13.61
CA LEU A 81 -9.73 12.77 -14.29
C LEU A 81 -8.48 12.92 -13.42
N SER A 82 -8.32 14.05 -12.76
CA SER A 82 -7.18 14.30 -11.89
C SER A 82 -7.19 13.41 -10.64
N SER A 83 -8.34 13.16 -10.03
CA SER A 83 -8.49 12.24 -8.90
C SER A 83 -8.13 10.81 -9.30
N VAL A 84 -8.61 10.35 -10.46
CA VAL A 84 -8.25 9.03 -11.02
C VAL A 84 -6.73 8.94 -11.27
N LEU A 85 -6.13 9.99 -11.83
CA LEU A 85 -4.70 10.01 -12.11
C LEU A 85 -3.87 9.92 -10.81
N ILE A 86 -4.23 10.70 -9.79
CA ILE A 86 -3.58 10.65 -8.48
C ILE A 86 -3.70 9.26 -7.87
N LEU A 87 -4.90 8.67 -7.89
CA LEU A 87 -5.16 7.36 -7.31
C LEU A 87 -4.30 6.27 -7.99
N PHE A 88 -4.22 6.25 -9.32
CA PHE A 88 -3.54 5.17 -10.05
C PHE A 88 -2.03 5.37 -10.21
N ILE A 89 -1.53 6.60 -10.14
CA ILE A 89 -0.09 6.91 -10.27
C ILE A 89 0.57 7.08 -8.90
N ALA A 90 -0.01 7.89 -8.02
CA ALA A 90 0.60 8.25 -6.75
C ALA A 90 0.37 7.19 -5.67
N ALA A 91 -0.80 6.54 -5.66
CA ALA A 91 -1.14 5.58 -4.61
C ALA A 91 -0.16 4.40 -4.52
N PRO A 92 0.21 3.67 -5.59
CA PRO A 92 1.08 2.52 -5.48
C PRO A 92 2.44 2.82 -4.83
N PRO A 93 3.22 3.83 -5.23
CA PRO A 93 4.49 4.14 -4.59
C PRO A 93 4.32 4.64 -3.14
N ILE A 94 3.25 5.40 -2.85
CA ILE A 94 2.95 5.86 -1.50
C ILE A 94 2.65 4.68 -0.58
N LEU A 95 1.80 3.74 -1.01
CA LEU A 95 1.46 2.53 -0.27
C LEU A 95 2.70 1.72 0.10
N ILE A 96 3.56 1.47 -0.88
CA ILE A 96 4.81 0.73 -0.71
C ILE A 96 5.72 1.40 0.32
N HIS A 97 5.80 2.73 0.28
CA HIS A 97 6.60 3.50 1.23
C HIS A 97 6.03 3.44 2.66
N ILE A 98 4.72 3.65 2.81
CA ILE A 98 4.05 3.61 4.13
C ILE A 98 4.15 2.24 4.77
N TRP A 99 3.95 1.18 3.98
CA TRP A 99 4.11 -0.19 4.48
C TRP A 99 5.56 -0.53 4.80
N GLY A 100 6.52 0.26 4.33
CA GLY A 100 7.94 -0.02 4.51
C GLY A 100 8.40 -1.25 3.72
N ALA A 101 7.75 -1.51 2.57
CA ALA A 101 8.03 -2.66 1.74
C ALA A 101 9.45 -2.58 1.15
N LYS A 102 10.30 -3.52 1.51
CA LYS A 102 11.69 -3.59 1.04
C LYS A 102 11.77 -4.19 -0.36
N SER A 103 12.77 -3.79 -1.13
CA SER A 103 13.04 -4.44 -2.42
C SER A 103 13.50 -5.88 -2.20
N LEU A 104 13.04 -6.80 -3.04
CA LEU A 104 13.58 -8.15 -3.06
C LEU A 104 15.04 -8.07 -3.53
N GLU A 105 15.95 -8.61 -2.71
CA GLU A 105 17.39 -8.65 -3.02
C GLU A 105 17.65 -9.51 -4.24
N SER A 106 18.81 -9.30 -4.88
CA SER A 106 19.21 -10.09 -6.04
C SER A 106 19.43 -11.54 -5.62
N SER A 107 18.64 -12.44 -6.19
CA SER A 107 18.66 -13.88 -5.88
C SER A 107 18.13 -14.68 -7.05
N GLU A 108 18.34 -16.00 -7.02
CA GLU A 108 17.78 -16.92 -8.00
C GLU A 108 16.25 -16.80 -8.08
N VAL A 109 15.59 -16.65 -6.93
CA VAL A 109 14.14 -16.47 -6.82
C VAL A 109 13.68 -15.19 -7.55
N LYS A 110 14.39 -14.09 -7.38
CA LYS A 110 14.07 -12.84 -8.08
C LYS A 110 14.20 -12.99 -9.60
N THR A 111 15.23 -13.67 -10.08
CA THR A 111 15.43 -13.94 -11.50
C THR A 111 14.28 -14.76 -12.05
N LEU A 112 13.90 -15.83 -11.37
CA LEU A 112 12.77 -16.68 -11.71
C LEU A 112 11.45 -15.88 -11.82
N ILE A 113 11.18 -15.01 -10.85
CA ILE A 113 9.97 -14.16 -10.86
C ILE A 113 10.00 -13.19 -12.04
N ILE A 114 11.15 -12.58 -12.33
CA ILE A 114 11.29 -11.64 -13.45
C ILE A 114 11.07 -12.35 -14.78
N GLU A 115 11.58 -13.56 -14.94
CA GLU A 115 11.38 -14.37 -16.15
C GLU A 115 9.90 -14.70 -16.34
N GLU A 116 9.21 -15.12 -15.29
CA GLU A 116 7.79 -15.42 -15.33
C GLU A 116 6.93 -14.20 -15.68
N LEU A 117 7.22 -13.04 -15.08
CA LEU A 117 6.55 -11.78 -15.40
C LEU A 117 6.77 -11.36 -16.87
N LYS A 118 7.98 -11.59 -17.41
CA LYS A 118 8.28 -11.32 -18.82
C LYS A 118 7.52 -12.25 -19.76
N GLN A 119 7.44 -13.55 -19.45
CA GLN A 119 6.68 -14.52 -20.24
C GLN A 119 5.20 -14.15 -20.30
N ASN A 120 4.63 -13.70 -19.19
CA ASN A 120 3.24 -13.25 -19.10
C ASN A 120 3.05 -11.80 -19.62
N LYS A 121 4.10 -11.13 -20.10
CA LYS A 121 4.07 -9.75 -20.62
C LYS A 121 3.55 -8.72 -19.63
N VAL A 122 3.79 -8.93 -18.34
CA VAL A 122 3.38 -8.02 -17.27
C VAL A 122 4.59 -7.24 -16.76
N PRO A 123 4.80 -6.01 -17.25
CA PRO A 123 5.89 -5.17 -16.76
C PRO A 123 5.57 -4.68 -15.35
N VAL A 124 6.49 -4.92 -14.43
CA VAL A 124 6.48 -4.36 -13.08
C VAL A 124 7.68 -3.45 -12.87
N ARG A 125 7.50 -2.38 -12.12
CA ARG A 125 8.59 -1.46 -11.75
C ARG A 125 9.60 -2.12 -10.83
N SER A 126 9.13 -2.87 -9.85
CA SER A 126 9.99 -3.64 -8.95
C SER A 126 9.19 -4.72 -8.20
N ILE A 127 9.93 -5.70 -7.67
CA ILE A 127 9.42 -6.73 -6.79
C ILE A 127 9.73 -6.30 -5.36
N ARG A 128 8.71 -6.28 -4.50
CA ARG A 128 8.77 -5.84 -3.11
C ARG A 128 8.34 -6.94 -2.14
N LEU A 129 8.97 -6.93 -0.99
CA LEU A 129 8.59 -7.83 0.11
C LEU A 129 7.50 -7.20 0.96
N TRP A 130 6.42 -7.95 1.20
CA TRP A 130 5.46 -7.61 2.24
C TRP A 130 6.16 -7.59 3.60
N PRO A 131 6.05 -6.52 4.40
CA PRO A 131 6.50 -6.55 5.78
C PRO A 131 5.67 -7.54 6.59
N GLU A 132 6.31 -8.44 7.30
CA GLU A 132 5.63 -9.48 8.11
C GLU A 132 4.77 -8.87 9.22
N GLU A 133 5.14 -7.67 9.71
CA GLU A 133 4.39 -6.92 10.70
C GLU A 133 3.06 -6.38 10.16
N VAL A 134 2.97 -6.19 8.84
CA VAL A 134 1.78 -5.67 8.16
C VAL A 134 0.88 -6.81 7.70
N LEU A 135 1.47 -7.86 7.13
CA LEU A 135 0.75 -9.00 6.59
C LEU A 135 1.50 -10.30 6.91
N PRO A 136 1.13 -10.99 8.01
CA PRO A 136 1.84 -12.18 8.49
C PRO A 136 1.51 -13.47 7.71
N HIS A 137 0.77 -13.36 6.62
CA HIS A 137 0.33 -14.52 5.83
C HIS A 137 1.19 -14.74 4.58
N ALA A 138 1.19 -16.00 4.09
CA ALA A 138 1.79 -16.34 2.80
C ALA A 138 0.90 -15.76 1.68
N THR A 139 1.38 -14.74 0.96
CA THR A 139 0.61 -14.06 -0.07
C THR A 139 1.50 -13.41 -1.12
N ALA A 140 0.94 -13.23 -2.30
CA ALA A 140 1.44 -12.35 -3.35
C ALA A 140 0.33 -11.44 -3.84
N GLY A 141 0.67 -10.41 -4.60
CA GLY A 141 -0.30 -9.53 -5.21
C GLY A 141 0.37 -8.44 -6.06
N VAL A 142 -0.32 -7.98 -7.08
CA VAL A 142 0.15 -6.87 -7.92
C VAL A 142 -0.55 -5.59 -7.50
N ILE A 143 0.22 -4.54 -7.26
CA ILE A 143 -0.27 -3.21 -6.89
C ILE A 143 0.05 -2.23 -8.01
N GLY A 144 -0.99 -1.51 -8.45
CA GLY A 144 -0.89 -0.55 -9.55
C GLY A 144 -1.30 -1.14 -10.89
N ILE A 145 -1.98 -0.33 -11.69
CA ILE A 145 -2.50 -0.71 -13.01
C ILE A 145 -1.52 -0.26 -14.11
N ILE A 146 -0.92 0.92 -13.92
CA ILE A 146 -0.04 1.52 -14.91
C ILE A 146 1.34 0.87 -14.86
N PRO A 147 1.92 0.38 -15.96
CA PRO A 147 3.17 -0.39 -15.98
C PRO A 147 4.33 0.26 -15.22
N GLY A 148 4.55 1.57 -15.36
CA GLY A 148 5.60 2.31 -14.67
C GLY A 148 5.40 2.46 -13.15
N PHE A 149 4.20 2.18 -12.66
CA PHE A 149 3.79 2.28 -11.25
C PHE A 149 3.22 0.97 -10.70
N ARG A 150 3.44 -0.12 -11.41
CA ARG A 150 3.04 -1.47 -11.01
C ARG A 150 4.15 -2.15 -10.23
N TYR A 151 3.78 -2.79 -9.12
CA TYR A 151 4.71 -3.48 -8.23
C TYR A 151 4.17 -4.87 -7.93
N LEU A 152 5.04 -5.88 -7.97
CA LEU A 152 4.73 -7.19 -7.43
C LEU A 152 5.12 -7.21 -5.96
N MET A 153 4.14 -7.47 -5.09
CA MET A 153 4.33 -7.68 -3.66
C MET A 153 4.33 -9.16 -3.36
N ILE A 154 5.30 -9.65 -2.62
CA ILE A 154 5.40 -11.05 -2.25
C ILE A 154 5.82 -11.18 -0.78
N SER A 155 5.22 -12.11 -0.03
CA SER A 155 5.65 -12.36 1.34
C SER A 155 6.82 -13.32 1.38
N ARG A 156 7.70 -13.16 2.38
CA ARG A 156 8.82 -14.07 2.60
C ARG A 156 8.32 -15.49 2.86
N LYS A 157 7.27 -15.63 3.64
CA LYS A 157 6.65 -16.94 3.93
C LYS A 157 6.23 -17.68 2.66
N LEU A 158 5.64 -16.97 1.68
CA LEU A 158 5.24 -17.61 0.44
C LEU A 158 6.45 -18.22 -0.29
N MET A 159 7.57 -17.49 -0.34
CA MET A 159 8.80 -17.97 -0.98
C MET A 159 9.47 -19.13 -0.23
N GLU A 160 9.24 -19.25 1.07
CA GLU A 160 9.74 -20.34 1.90
C GLU A 160 8.88 -21.62 1.79
N PHE A 161 7.56 -21.44 1.62
CA PHE A 161 6.62 -22.57 1.52
C PHE A 161 6.53 -23.21 0.15
N LEU A 162 6.76 -22.44 -0.91
CA LEU A 162 6.56 -22.90 -2.28
C LEU A 162 7.86 -23.35 -2.93
N ASN A 163 7.79 -24.43 -3.70
CA ASN A 163 8.85 -24.78 -4.62
C ASN A 163 8.87 -23.84 -5.84
N LYS A 164 9.87 -23.96 -6.71
CA LYS A 164 10.07 -23.06 -7.85
C LYS A 164 8.89 -23.05 -8.83
N ASP A 165 8.30 -24.20 -9.10
CA ASP A 165 7.21 -24.32 -10.08
C ASP A 165 5.89 -23.82 -9.51
N GLU A 166 5.62 -24.05 -8.24
CA GLU A 166 4.49 -23.48 -7.51
C GLU A 166 4.59 -21.95 -7.44
N LEU A 167 5.79 -21.42 -7.16
CA LEU A 167 6.03 -19.99 -7.13
C LEU A 167 5.78 -19.35 -8.50
N LYS A 168 6.22 -19.96 -9.60
CA LYS A 168 5.91 -19.52 -10.96
C LYS A 168 4.41 -19.49 -11.19
N SER A 169 3.69 -20.52 -10.80
CA SER A 169 2.25 -20.60 -10.97
C SER A 169 1.51 -19.48 -10.23
N VAL A 170 1.95 -19.18 -9.01
CA VAL A 170 1.38 -18.04 -8.25
C VAL A 170 1.71 -16.71 -8.94
N VAL A 171 2.95 -16.49 -9.37
CA VAL A 171 3.34 -15.27 -10.07
C VAL A 171 2.59 -15.09 -11.39
N ALA A 172 2.39 -16.18 -12.14
CA ALA A 172 1.59 -16.16 -13.37
C ALA A 172 0.12 -15.83 -13.09
N HIS A 173 -0.44 -16.37 -12.00
CA HIS A 173 -1.82 -16.06 -11.58
C HIS A 173 -1.98 -14.58 -11.24
N GLU A 174 -1.09 -14.03 -10.41
CA GLU A 174 -1.11 -12.61 -10.04
C GLU A 174 -0.85 -11.68 -11.24
N ALA A 175 -0.07 -12.15 -12.22
CA ALA A 175 0.16 -11.42 -13.46
C ALA A 175 -1.08 -11.39 -14.37
N GLY A 176 -1.97 -12.38 -14.26
CA GLY A 176 -3.22 -12.47 -15.04
C GLY A 176 -4.32 -11.49 -14.59
N HIS A 177 -4.19 -10.91 -13.42
CA HIS A 177 -5.09 -9.89 -12.89
C HIS A 177 -4.66 -8.49 -13.30
#